data_1a3a749edf865b286d0a8fea4cfb0e9f
#
_entry.id   1a3a749edf865b286d0a8fea4cfb0e9f
#
_cell.length_a   1.000
_cell.length_b   1.000
_cell.length_c   1.000
_cell.angle_alpha   90.00
_cell.angle_beta   90.00
_cell.angle_gamma   90.00
#
_symmetry.space_group_name_H-M   'P 1'
#
loop_
_entity.id
_entity.type
_entity.pdbx_description
1 polymer ?
#
loop_
_entity_poly.entity_id
_entity_poly.type
_entity_poly.pdbx_seq_one_letter_code
_entity_poly.pdbx_strand_id
1 'polypeptide(L)'
;MSRKKKMVTLLCMALVFAVQVCVVFADDYVSSQEGYIGNCHVVARNKISEDRKYAEAETTISGSQYGTSTSVSATFYYLGVDGPDIGVDASYYGGTVGQYGCNYHMNVPSNNFRFYRAESTHHAYYQQVDFYVPSLVTIP
;
A
#
# COMPACT_ATOMS: atom_id res chain seq x y z
N MET A 1 35.77 -7.51 -3.29
CA MET A 1 34.95 -6.28 -3.27
C MET A 1 35.49 -5.35 -2.19
N SER A 2 35.88 -4.13 -2.54
CA SER A 2 36.56 -3.22 -1.59
C SER A 2 35.54 -2.74 -0.54
N ARG A 3 36.03 -2.47 0.71
CA ARG A 3 35.20 -1.93 1.81
C ARG A 3 34.40 -0.68 1.41
N LYS A 4 34.94 0.14 0.49
CA LYS A 4 34.27 1.35 -0.05
C LYS A 4 33.04 1.01 -0.88
N LYS A 5 33.07 -0.08 -1.68
CA LYS A 5 31.91 -0.51 -2.48
C LYS A 5 30.78 -1.07 -1.57
N LYS A 6 31.15 -1.78 -0.49
CA LYS A 6 30.17 -2.27 0.49
C LYS A 6 29.50 -1.13 1.27
N MET A 7 30.26 -0.06 1.57
CA MET A 7 29.73 1.12 2.26
C MET A 7 28.80 1.94 1.36
N VAL A 8 29.10 2.07 0.07
CA VAL A 8 28.22 2.75 -0.89
C VAL A 8 26.93 1.96 -1.12
N THR A 9 26.99 0.63 -1.19
CA THR A 9 25.82 -0.22 -1.33
C THR A 9 24.94 -0.16 -0.06
N LEU A 10 25.56 -0.13 1.13
CA LEU A 10 24.83 0.03 2.39
C LEU A 10 24.22 1.43 2.52
N LEU A 11 24.88 2.47 2.03
CA LEU A 11 24.38 3.84 2.02
C LEU A 11 23.22 4.03 1.01
N CYS A 12 23.28 3.35 -0.14
CA CYS A 12 22.16 3.33 -1.10
C CYS A 12 20.94 2.55 -0.56
N MET A 13 21.16 1.48 0.24
CA MET A 13 20.07 0.80 0.96
C MET A 13 19.48 1.64 2.10
N ALA A 14 20.29 2.48 2.75
CA ALA A 14 19.83 3.36 3.84
C ALA A 14 19.08 4.61 3.33
N LEU A 15 19.21 4.96 2.04
CA LEU A 15 18.54 6.11 1.43
C LEU A 15 17.13 5.78 0.88
N VAL A 16 16.66 4.55 1.02
CA VAL A 16 15.25 4.20 0.84
C VAL A 16 14.50 4.53 2.15
N PHE A 17 14.63 5.74 2.65
CA PHE A 17 13.73 6.25 3.66
C PHE A 17 12.42 6.62 2.97
N ALA A 18 11.43 5.72 3.08
CA ALA A 18 10.07 6.05 2.75
C ALA A 18 9.61 7.20 3.65
N VAL A 19 9.39 8.36 3.05
CA VAL A 19 8.73 9.46 3.75
C VAL A 19 7.26 9.05 3.87
N GLN A 20 6.84 8.72 5.07
CA GLN A 20 5.45 8.42 5.33
C GLN A 20 4.70 9.76 5.38
N VAL A 21 4.00 10.08 4.30
CA VAL A 21 3.12 11.23 4.23
C VAL A 21 1.70 10.75 4.47
N CYS A 22 1.17 11.01 5.64
CA CYS A 22 -0.26 10.86 5.89
C CYS A 22 -0.94 12.15 5.42
N VAL A 23 -1.51 12.11 4.21
CA VAL A 23 -2.26 13.23 3.66
C VAL A 23 -3.74 12.92 3.81
N VAL A 24 -4.40 13.63 4.68
CA VAL A 24 -5.87 13.61 4.79
C VAL A 24 -6.40 14.64 3.80
N PHE A 25 -6.85 14.17 2.64
CA PHE A 25 -7.66 14.98 1.75
C PHE A 25 -9.12 14.97 2.22
N ALA A 26 -9.88 16.03 1.90
CA ALA A 26 -11.27 16.21 2.36
C ALA A 26 -12.22 15.08 1.94
N ASP A 27 -11.81 14.23 0.96
CA ASP A 27 -12.68 13.26 0.32
C ASP A 27 -12.34 11.79 0.68
N ASP A 28 -11.07 11.45 0.93
CA ASP A 28 -10.63 10.07 1.20
C ASP A 28 -9.58 10.00 2.32
N TYR A 29 -9.53 8.87 3.00
CA TYR A 29 -8.46 8.56 3.96
C TYR A 29 -7.33 7.85 3.23
N VAL A 30 -6.16 8.47 3.13
CA VAL A 30 -5.03 7.95 2.36
C VAL A 30 -3.76 7.90 3.20
N SER A 31 -3.03 6.80 3.12
CA SER A 31 -1.64 6.67 3.54
C SER A 31 -0.80 6.34 2.32
N SER A 32 0.25 7.11 2.08
CA SER A 32 1.14 6.91 0.95
C SER A 32 2.59 6.92 1.40
N GLN A 33 3.37 6.01 0.83
CA GLN A 33 4.82 5.95 0.99
C GLN A 33 5.45 5.92 -0.40
N GLU A 34 6.53 6.66 -0.58
CA GLU A 34 7.23 6.76 -1.85
C GLU A 34 8.72 6.46 -1.66
N GLY A 35 9.33 5.95 -2.70
CA GLY A 35 10.76 5.66 -2.73
C GLY A 35 11.26 5.41 -4.14
N TYR A 36 12.54 5.05 -4.25
CA TYR A 36 13.19 4.79 -5.53
C TYR A 36 13.95 3.47 -5.49
N ILE A 37 13.88 2.73 -6.59
CA ILE A 37 14.76 1.62 -6.90
C ILE A 37 15.56 2.04 -8.14
N GLY A 38 16.82 2.42 -7.97
CA GLY A 38 17.58 3.06 -9.04
C GLY A 38 16.92 4.36 -9.48
N ASN A 39 16.51 4.45 -10.74
CA ASN A 39 15.77 5.58 -11.31
C ASN A 39 14.24 5.35 -11.38
N CYS A 40 13.77 4.23 -10.86
CA CYS A 40 12.34 3.92 -10.83
C CYS A 40 11.70 4.50 -9.58
N HIS A 41 10.62 5.24 -9.75
CA HIS A 41 9.80 5.76 -8.66
C HIS A 41 8.75 4.72 -8.24
N VAL A 42 8.72 4.40 -6.96
CA VAL A 42 7.76 3.46 -6.36
C VAL A 42 6.81 4.21 -5.44
N VAL A 43 5.53 3.95 -5.58
CA VAL A 43 4.49 4.47 -4.70
C VAL A 43 3.70 3.28 -4.12
N ALA A 44 3.59 3.25 -2.80
CA ALA A 44 2.78 2.33 -2.04
C ALA A 44 1.67 3.10 -1.34
N ARG A 45 0.42 2.79 -1.62
CA ARG A 45 -0.73 3.56 -1.15
C ARG A 45 -1.84 2.67 -0.61
N ASN A 46 -2.39 3.05 0.54
CA ASN A 46 -3.68 2.58 1.05
C ASN A 46 -4.70 3.71 1.02
N LYS A 47 -5.93 3.37 0.75
CA LYS A 47 -7.03 4.31 0.67
C LYS A 47 -8.30 3.68 1.24
N ILE A 48 -9.06 4.47 1.99
CA ILE A 48 -10.47 4.21 2.32
C ILE A 48 -11.25 5.43 1.84
N SER A 49 -12.32 5.20 1.09
CA SER A 49 -13.17 6.27 0.57
C SER A 49 -13.83 7.10 1.70
N GLU A 50 -14.21 8.33 1.42
CA GLU A 50 -14.89 9.22 2.37
C GLU A 50 -16.14 8.58 2.97
N ASP A 51 -16.97 7.94 2.15
CA ASP A 51 -18.17 7.22 2.58
C ASP A 51 -17.87 5.88 3.27
N ARG A 52 -16.59 5.49 3.30
CA ARG A 52 -16.07 4.29 3.93
C ARG A 52 -16.63 2.98 3.37
N LYS A 53 -17.11 3.00 2.13
CA LYS A 53 -17.66 1.83 1.45
C LYS A 53 -16.70 1.14 0.51
N TYR A 54 -15.56 1.75 0.20
CA TYR A 54 -14.53 1.25 -0.68
C TYR A 54 -13.15 1.34 0.00
N ALA A 55 -12.35 0.31 -0.15
CA ALA A 55 -10.95 0.28 0.30
C ALA A 55 -10.05 -0.26 -0.80
N GLU A 56 -8.83 0.27 -0.88
CA GLU A 56 -7.85 -0.04 -1.91
C GLU A 56 -6.44 -0.02 -1.35
N ALA A 57 -5.63 -0.96 -1.83
CA ALA A 57 -4.18 -0.96 -1.64
C ALA A 57 -3.49 -1.09 -2.99
N GLU A 58 -2.59 -0.17 -3.31
CA GLU A 58 -1.94 -0.05 -4.61
C GLU A 58 -0.43 0.05 -4.46
N THR A 59 0.28 -0.65 -5.34
CA THR A 59 1.73 -0.49 -5.53
C THR A 59 1.97 -0.15 -6.98
N THR A 60 2.67 0.96 -7.26
CA THR A 60 3.06 1.36 -8.62
C THR A 60 4.56 1.55 -8.70
N ILE A 61 5.13 1.25 -9.85
CA ILE A 61 6.52 1.53 -10.19
C ILE A 61 6.57 2.17 -11.58
N SER A 62 7.28 3.28 -11.69
CA SER A 62 7.42 4.04 -12.93
C SER A 62 8.89 4.35 -13.24
N GLY A 63 9.19 4.65 -14.49
CA GLY A 63 10.56 4.97 -14.94
C GLY A 63 11.36 3.76 -15.43
N SER A 64 10.78 2.56 -15.41
CA SER A 64 11.39 1.34 -15.96
C SER A 64 10.58 0.82 -17.15
N GLN A 65 11.28 0.15 -18.08
CA GLN A 65 10.65 -0.48 -19.22
C GLN A 65 10.57 -2.01 -19.11
N TYR A 66 11.50 -2.64 -18.39
CA TYR A 66 11.59 -4.10 -18.28
C TYR A 66 12.09 -4.55 -16.91
N GLY A 67 11.73 -5.78 -16.54
CA GLY A 67 12.28 -6.44 -15.35
C GLY A 67 11.75 -5.93 -14.03
N THR A 68 10.62 -5.21 -14.05
CA THR A 68 9.91 -4.82 -12.83
C THR A 68 8.87 -5.84 -12.44
N SER A 69 8.60 -5.94 -11.15
CA SER A 69 7.42 -6.62 -10.62
C SER A 69 6.92 -5.89 -9.39
N THR A 70 5.62 -5.94 -9.21
CA THR A 70 4.95 -5.36 -8.03
C THR A 70 4.02 -6.37 -7.43
N SER A 71 3.84 -6.29 -6.12
CA SER A 71 2.80 -7.03 -5.41
C SER A 71 2.24 -6.20 -4.28
N VAL A 72 1.01 -6.47 -3.93
CA VAL A 72 0.36 -5.97 -2.74
C VAL A 72 -0.48 -7.07 -2.12
N SER A 73 -0.39 -7.20 -0.80
CA SER A 73 -1.35 -7.95 0.00
C SER A 73 -1.95 -7.02 1.04
N ALA A 74 -3.25 -7.13 1.26
CA ALA A 74 -3.95 -6.22 2.15
C ALA A 74 -5.04 -6.93 2.94
N THR A 75 -5.32 -6.38 4.12
CA THR A 75 -6.49 -6.71 4.93
C THR A 75 -7.30 -5.44 5.14
N PHE A 76 -8.56 -5.47 4.74
CA PHE A 76 -9.50 -4.39 4.93
C PHE A 76 -10.51 -4.79 5.98
N TYR A 77 -10.56 -4.04 7.09
CA TYR A 77 -11.44 -4.29 8.24
C TYR A 77 -12.69 -3.42 8.13
N TYR A 78 -13.83 -4.02 8.32
CA TYR A 78 -15.13 -3.33 8.26
C TYR A 78 -16.00 -3.69 9.44
N LEU A 79 -16.85 -2.74 9.82
CA LEU A 79 -17.77 -2.84 10.95
C LEU A 79 -19.21 -2.57 10.50
N GLY A 80 -20.13 -3.36 11.00
CA GLY A 80 -21.57 -3.10 10.84
C GLY A 80 -21.99 -1.88 11.66
N VAL A 81 -22.61 -0.92 10.99
CA VAL A 81 -23.01 0.38 11.58
C VAL A 81 -24.51 0.61 11.53
N ASP A 82 -25.25 -0.25 10.84
CA ASP A 82 -26.69 -0.09 10.63
C ASP A 82 -27.41 -1.44 10.56
N GLY A 83 -28.72 -1.42 10.81
CA GLY A 83 -29.61 -2.57 10.65
C GLY A 83 -29.25 -3.79 11.53
N PRO A 84 -29.50 -5.01 11.01
CA PRO A 84 -29.21 -6.25 11.73
C PRO A 84 -27.72 -6.53 11.90
N ASP A 85 -26.85 -5.79 11.19
CA ASP A 85 -25.41 -6.02 11.14
C ASP A 85 -24.64 -5.17 12.17
N ILE A 86 -25.32 -4.36 12.98
CA ILE A 86 -24.68 -3.49 13.99
C ILE A 86 -23.74 -4.31 14.88
N GLY A 87 -22.47 -3.85 14.95
CA GLY A 87 -21.43 -4.45 15.78
C GLY A 87 -20.76 -5.70 15.20
N VAL A 88 -21.16 -6.15 14.02
CA VAL A 88 -20.43 -7.20 13.30
C VAL A 88 -19.10 -6.65 12.83
N ASP A 89 -18.00 -7.25 13.28
CA ASP A 89 -16.63 -6.90 12.90
C ASP A 89 -16.04 -8.03 12.06
N ALA A 90 -15.55 -7.67 10.88
CA ALA A 90 -15.00 -8.63 9.92
C ALA A 90 -13.96 -7.99 9.03
N SER A 91 -13.31 -8.81 8.20
CA SER A 91 -12.28 -8.32 7.28
C SER A 91 -12.24 -9.11 5.97
N TYR A 92 -11.70 -8.45 4.94
CA TYR A 92 -11.27 -9.08 3.71
C TYR A 92 -9.74 -9.13 3.66
N TYR A 93 -9.21 -10.28 3.32
CA TYR A 93 -7.78 -10.46 3.02
C TYR A 93 -7.60 -10.92 1.59
N GLY A 94 -6.63 -10.32 0.91
CA GLY A 94 -6.26 -10.73 -0.44
C GLY A 94 -5.06 -9.93 -0.95
N GLY A 95 -4.79 -10.10 -2.22
CA GLY A 95 -3.68 -9.42 -2.86
C GLY A 95 -3.67 -9.63 -4.36
N THR A 96 -2.73 -8.95 -5.00
CA THR A 96 -2.53 -9.01 -6.45
C THR A 96 -1.08 -8.75 -6.80
N VAL A 97 -0.71 -9.09 -8.02
CA VAL A 97 0.62 -8.88 -8.59
C VAL A 97 0.49 -8.22 -9.96
N GLY A 98 1.53 -7.50 -10.35
CA GLY A 98 1.59 -6.87 -11.66
C GLY A 98 3.01 -6.49 -12.04
N GLN A 99 3.26 -6.16 -13.31
CA GLN A 99 4.58 -5.80 -13.79
C GLN A 99 4.94 -4.34 -13.45
N TYR A 100 4.06 -3.39 -13.74
CA TYR A 100 4.28 -1.96 -13.55
C TYR A 100 3.45 -1.37 -12.41
N GLY A 101 2.53 -2.15 -11.91
CA GLY A 101 1.66 -1.80 -10.81
C GLY A 101 0.65 -2.90 -10.55
N CYS A 102 0.09 -2.86 -9.36
CA CYS A 102 -0.98 -3.74 -8.93
C CYS A 102 -1.89 -3.02 -7.94
N ASN A 103 -3.13 -3.44 -7.91
CA ASN A 103 -4.16 -2.85 -7.09
C ASN A 103 -5.08 -3.96 -6.58
N TYR A 104 -5.26 -3.99 -5.26
CA TYR A 104 -6.26 -4.83 -4.61
C TYR A 104 -7.30 -3.95 -3.94
N HIS A 105 -8.56 -4.15 -4.26
CA HIS A 105 -9.65 -3.33 -3.75
C HIS A 105 -10.90 -4.14 -3.42
N MET A 106 -11.70 -3.62 -2.50
CA MET A 106 -12.96 -4.22 -2.07
C MET A 106 -14.00 -3.15 -1.76
N ASN A 107 -15.26 -3.51 -2.00
CA ASN A 107 -16.40 -2.80 -1.46
C ASN A 107 -16.90 -3.50 -0.20
N VAL A 108 -17.57 -2.79 0.68
CA VAL A 108 -18.27 -3.41 1.81
C VAL A 108 -19.35 -4.40 1.31
N PRO A 109 -19.66 -5.45 2.10
CA PRO A 109 -20.61 -6.49 1.66
C PRO A 109 -22.05 -5.99 1.50
N SER A 110 -22.42 -4.92 2.21
CA SER A 110 -23.70 -4.24 2.09
C SER A 110 -23.60 -2.79 2.58
N ASN A 111 -24.66 -2.01 2.38
CA ASN A 111 -24.73 -0.62 2.86
C ASN A 111 -24.72 -0.47 4.37
N ASN A 112 -24.89 -1.56 5.11
CA ASN A 112 -24.86 -1.57 6.59
C ASN A 112 -23.43 -1.52 7.16
N PHE A 113 -22.41 -1.71 6.33
CA PHE A 113 -21.02 -1.78 6.77
C PHE A 113 -20.20 -0.56 6.33
N ARG A 114 -19.11 -0.32 7.10
CA ARG A 114 -18.11 0.71 6.81
C ARG A 114 -16.72 0.18 7.09
N PHE A 115 -15.79 0.45 6.18
CA PHE A 115 -14.37 0.23 6.45
C PHE A 115 -13.87 1.22 7.51
N TYR A 116 -13.01 0.73 8.39
CA TYR A 116 -12.37 1.57 9.42
C TYR A 116 -10.85 1.40 9.46
N ARG A 117 -10.31 0.37 8.82
CA ARG A 117 -8.87 0.10 8.81
C ARG A 117 -8.48 -0.64 7.54
N ALA A 118 -7.35 -0.26 6.97
CA ALA A 118 -6.69 -0.95 5.87
C ALA A 118 -5.22 -1.16 6.23
N GLU A 119 -4.79 -2.40 6.23
CA GLU A 119 -3.39 -2.80 6.41
C GLU A 119 -2.91 -3.44 5.12
N SER A 120 -1.71 -3.10 4.70
CA SER A 120 -1.13 -3.71 3.51
C SER A 120 0.38 -3.87 3.61
N THR A 121 0.87 -4.74 2.77
CA THR A 121 2.29 -4.93 2.49
C THR A 121 2.50 -4.77 1.00
N HIS A 122 3.38 -3.86 0.66
CA HIS A 122 3.71 -3.49 -0.71
C HIS A 122 5.10 -3.97 -1.05
N HIS A 123 5.26 -4.53 -2.23
CA HIS A 123 6.52 -5.00 -2.74
C HIS A 123 6.71 -4.55 -4.17
N ALA A 124 7.88 -4.01 -4.47
CA ALA A 124 8.31 -3.70 -5.82
C ALA A 124 9.75 -4.19 -6.02
N TYR A 125 10.04 -4.72 -7.19
CA TYR A 125 11.33 -5.30 -7.53
C TYR A 125 11.82 -4.78 -8.87
N TYR A 126 13.10 -4.41 -8.92
CA TYR A 126 13.80 -4.00 -10.13
C TYR A 126 15.31 -4.19 -9.98
N GLN A 127 15.94 -4.80 -10.96
CA GLN A 127 17.40 -5.01 -11.01
C GLN A 127 17.98 -5.62 -9.71
N GLN A 128 17.37 -6.68 -9.20
CA GLN A 128 17.77 -7.38 -7.97
C GLN A 128 17.69 -6.52 -6.69
N VAL A 129 16.96 -5.42 -6.72
CA VAL A 129 16.67 -4.58 -5.56
C VAL A 129 15.19 -4.67 -5.23
N ASP A 130 14.90 -4.91 -3.96
CA ASP A 130 13.56 -4.95 -3.42
C ASP A 130 13.21 -3.65 -2.71
N PHE A 131 12.02 -3.15 -2.97
CA PHE A 131 11.34 -2.15 -2.16
C PHE A 131 10.19 -2.84 -1.42
N TYR A 132 10.23 -2.79 -0.10
CA TYR A 132 9.24 -3.46 0.74
C TYR A 132 8.79 -2.52 1.85
N VAL A 133 7.50 -2.23 1.91
CA VAL A 133 6.94 -1.35 2.95
C VAL A 133 5.57 -1.83 3.43
N PRO A 134 5.33 -1.81 4.74
CA PRO A 134 3.99 -1.90 5.29
C PRO A 134 3.31 -0.53 5.18
N SER A 135 1.99 -0.53 5.05
CA SER A 135 1.18 0.68 5.07
C SER A 135 -0.09 0.46 5.89
N LEU A 136 -0.52 1.49 6.58
CA LEU A 136 -1.68 1.46 7.47
C LEU A 136 -2.51 2.74 7.30
N VAL A 137 -3.80 2.56 7.12
CA VAL A 137 -4.82 3.60 7.29
C VAL A 137 -5.78 3.16 8.37
N THR A 138 -6.01 4.00 9.34
CA THR A 138 -7.03 3.79 10.38
C THR A 138 -7.87 5.06 10.48
N ILE A 139 -9.17 4.87 10.49
CA ILE A 139 -10.13 5.96 10.71
C ILE A 139 -10.41 6.03 12.21
N PRO A 140 -10.21 7.18 12.83
CA PRO A 140 -10.44 7.37 14.26
C PRO A 140 -11.92 7.22 14.64
#